data_676d4987866b8620e94e76bee1857fe7
#
_entry.id   676d4987866b8620e94e76bee1857fe7
#
_cell.length_a   1.000
_cell.length_b   1.000
_cell.length_c   1.000
_cell.angle_alpha   90.00
_cell.angle_beta   90.00
_cell.angle_gamma   90.00
#
_symmetry.space_group_name_H-M   'P 1'
#
loop_
_entity.id
_entity.type
_entity.pdbx_description
1 polymer ?
#
loop_
_entity_poly.entity_id
_entity_poly.type
_entity_poly.pdbx_seq_one_letter_code
_entity_poly.pdbx_strand_id
1 'polypeptide(L)'
;SKNNKITTSKNEINESIKLLDPEVKKAIDFAYQRILKVHKLQKVKDINYVDSLKNKIQYKNVVIDSVGLYVPANLPSTALMVGVPAKIAGVKKIVLANPRHNGKLNPAIMYVAKKLGIKNILSIGGAQAIASMAYIHKTSKIFGPGNDFVTKAKRLVFGEVGIEGALMGPSEVTVVADSTTDINHAITSIAAQSEHGKNSQSILISKDKKFIQKFKKRIFKEIDTFPRKKIVREGLRKNGLIIYAKKDSHIIEAINLICPEHLEILNKDYKKYIHKIKNAGCIGLNKYSPVASSDYAVGVNHTLGVMGSSKFASGLNLNDYYKKISIFSLTKKGIEVIGKKAYTLAKYEGLSFHAQSIKSRMR
;
A
#
# COMPACT_ATOMS: atom_id res chain seq x y z
N SER A 1 0.74 2.37 -32.05
CA SER A 1 1.85 3.33 -31.78
C SER A 1 3.10 2.86 -32.50
N LYS A 2 3.73 3.70 -33.32
CA LYS A 2 4.92 3.41 -34.15
C LYS A 2 6.23 3.21 -33.39
N ASN A 3 6.23 3.07 -32.06
CA ASN A 3 7.42 2.85 -31.23
C ASN A 3 7.29 1.56 -30.43
N ASN A 4 7.71 0.46 -31.04
CA ASN A 4 7.70 -0.89 -30.43
C ASN A 4 8.76 -1.14 -29.36
N LYS A 5 9.49 -0.13 -28.88
CA LYS A 5 10.47 -0.31 -27.81
C LYS A 5 9.78 -0.34 -26.46
N ILE A 6 9.62 -1.52 -25.90
CA ILE A 6 9.08 -1.74 -24.55
C ILE A 6 10.08 -1.23 -23.50
N THR A 7 11.38 -1.44 -23.69
CA THR A 7 12.42 -1.00 -22.77
C THR A 7 12.86 0.44 -23.08
N THR A 8 12.94 1.27 -22.04
CA THR A 8 13.37 2.66 -22.17
C THR A 8 14.86 2.80 -22.04
N SER A 9 15.52 3.49 -22.97
CA SER A 9 16.96 3.74 -22.95
C SER A 9 17.36 4.81 -21.94
N LYS A 10 18.62 4.79 -21.49
CA LYS A 10 19.18 5.81 -20.60
C LYS A 10 19.09 7.22 -21.21
N ASN A 11 19.28 7.34 -22.53
CA ASN A 11 19.16 8.64 -23.22
C ASN A 11 17.73 9.16 -23.19
N GLU A 12 16.72 8.33 -23.51
CA GLU A 12 15.30 8.72 -23.42
C GLU A 12 14.91 9.18 -22.02
N ILE A 13 15.41 8.51 -20.99
CA ILE A 13 15.19 8.92 -19.58
C ILE A 13 15.78 10.29 -19.32
N ASN A 14 17.03 10.53 -19.71
CA ASN A 14 17.70 11.79 -19.46
C ASN A 14 17.04 12.94 -20.25
N GLU A 15 16.67 12.73 -21.51
CA GLU A 15 15.95 13.75 -22.30
C GLU A 15 14.57 14.06 -21.69
N SER A 16 13.85 13.03 -21.24
CA SER A 16 12.58 13.25 -20.55
C SER A 16 12.76 14.12 -19.30
N ILE A 17 13.77 13.85 -18.48
CA ILE A 17 14.03 14.60 -17.22
C ILE A 17 14.34 16.07 -17.47
N LYS A 18 14.95 16.43 -18.60
CA LYS A 18 15.21 17.86 -18.95
C LYS A 18 13.92 18.68 -19.07
N LEU A 19 12.79 18.01 -19.34
CA LEU A 19 11.47 18.64 -19.44
C LEU A 19 10.75 18.78 -18.11
N LEU A 20 11.37 18.35 -17.00
CA LEU A 20 10.75 18.41 -15.68
C LEU A 20 10.75 19.84 -15.14
N ASP A 21 9.58 20.30 -14.74
CA ASP A 21 9.41 21.58 -14.07
C ASP A 21 10.25 21.63 -12.78
N PRO A 22 11.04 22.69 -12.54
CA PRO A 22 11.90 22.84 -11.36
C PRO A 22 11.13 22.79 -10.03
N GLU A 23 9.91 23.32 -9.95
CA GLU A 23 9.10 23.31 -8.73
C GLU A 23 8.59 21.89 -8.45
N VAL A 24 8.15 21.17 -9.49
CA VAL A 24 7.77 19.75 -9.37
C VAL A 24 8.97 18.91 -8.92
N LYS A 25 10.18 19.19 -9.42
CA LYS A 25 11.41 18.54 -8.99
C LYS A 25 11.69 18.75 -7.50
N LYS A 26 11.58 20.00 -7.01
CA LYS A 26 11.74 20.33 -5.58
C LYS A 26 10.71 19.60 -4.71
N ALA A 27 9.45 19.56 -5.15
CA ALA A 27 8.37 18.85 -4.44
C ALA A 27 8.65 17.34 -4.35
N ILE A 28 9.13 16.72 -5.42
CA ILE A 28 9.55 15.30 -5.42
C ILE A 28 10.71 15.08 -4.45
N ASP A 29 11.70 15.98 -4.44
CA ASP A 29 12.85 15.88 -3.54
C ASP A 29 12.43 15.96 -2.07
N PHE A 30 11.53 16.87 -1.76
CA PHE A 30 10.95 17.00 -0.42
C PHE A 30 10.18 15.72 -0.03
N ALA A 31 9.26 15.27 -0.87
CA ALA A 31 8.48 14.05 -0.63
C ALA A 31 9.39 12.82 -0.44
N TYR A 32 10.40 12.66 -1.29
CA TYR A 32 11.39 11.60 -1.19
C TYR A 32 12.07 11.58 0.18
N GLN A 33 12.52 12.72 0.69
CA GLN A 33 13.19 12.79 2.00
C GLN A 33 12.25 12.42 3.15
N ARG A 34 10.98 12.88 3.07
CA ARG A 34 9.96 12.56 4.07
C ARG A 34 9.67 11.06 4.11
N ILE A 35 9.39 10.46 2.95
CA ILE A 35 9.11 9.03 2.81
C ILE A 35 10.32 8.19 3.26
N LEU A 36 11.53 8.59 2.83
CA LEU A 36 12.77 7.93 3.20
C LEU A 36 12.97 7.91 4.72
N LYS A 37 12.74 9.06 5.39
CA LYS A 37 12.91 9.18 6.84
C LYS A 37 11.94 8.25 7.59
N VAL A 38 10.67 8.26 7.23
CA VAL A 38 9.65 7.45 7.91
C VAL A 38 9.87 5.96 7.68
N HIS A 39 10.10 5.54 6.42
CA HIS A 39 10.30 4.11 6.11
C HIS A 39 11.59 3.54 6.69
N LYS A 40 12.64 4.34 6.89
CA LYS A 40 13.85 3.90 7.60
C LYS A 40 13.58 3.48 9.04
N LEU A 41 12.54 4.01 9.69
CA LEU A 41 12.16 3.64 11.06
C LEU A 41 11.51 2.25 11.13
N GLN A 42 11.04 1.72 9.99
CA GLN A 42 10.39 0.42 9.90
C GLN A 42 11.37 -0.76 9.77
N LYS A 43 12.67 -0.53 10.02
CA LYS A 43 13.69 -1.59 9.93
C LYS A 43 13.32 -2.80 10.79
N VAL A 44 13.31 -3.96 10.14
CA VAL A 44 13.06 -5.25 10.78
C VAL A 44 14.32 -5.76 11.45
N LYS A 45 14.17 -6.30 12.66
CA LYS A 45 15.26 -6.96 13.39
C LYS A 45 15.10 -8.48 13.26
N ASP A 46 16.22 -9.17 13.15
CA ASP A 46 16.24 -10.63 13.29
C ASP A 46 15.91 -11.03 14.73
N ILE A 47 15.22 -12.15 14.88
CA ILE A 47 14.92 -12.73 16.17
C ILE A 47 15.93 -13.85 16.41
N ASN A 48 16.64 -13.78 17.52
CA ASN A 48 17.56 -14.83 17.97
C ASN A 48 17.14 -15.28 19.36
N TYR A 49 16.83 -16.56 19.49
CA TYR A 49 16.41 -17.17 20.74
C TYR A 49 17.27 -18.37 21.06
N VAL A 50 17.69 -18.49 22.32
CA VAL A 50 18.43 -19.65 22.85
C VAL A 50 17.63 -20.17 24.03
N ASP A 51 17.21 -21.43 23.97
CA ASP A 51 16.44 -22.06 25.03
C ASP A 51 17.33 -22.58 26.19
N SER A 52 16.71 -23.16 27.22
CA SER A 52 17.39 -23.73 28.37
C SER A 52 18.30 -24.93 28.03
N LEU A 53 18.06 -25.61 26.93
CA LEU A 53 18.87 -26.70 26.41
C LEU A 53 19.99 -26.21 25.48
N LYS A 54 20.17 -24.86 25.35
CA LYS A 54 21.11 -24.20 24.47
C LYS A 54 20.84 -24.43 22.96
N ASN A 55 19.63 -24.84 22.62
CA ASN A 55 19.18 -24.84 21.23
C ASN A 55 19.03 -23.42 20.72
N LYS A 56 19.39 -23.17 19.46
CA LYS A 56 19.30 -21.86 18.83
C LYS A 56 18.15 -21.87 17.83
N ILE A 57 17.28 -20.84 17.91
CA ILE A 57 16.22 -20.58 16.95
C ILE A 57 16.39 -19.13 16.47
N GLN A 58 16.42 -18.96 15.15
CA GLN A 58 16.57 -17.65 14.52
C GLN A 58 15.51 -17.46 13.45
N TYR A 59 14.89 -16.28 13.43
CA TYR A 59 14.13 -15.79 12.29
C TYR A 59 14.94 -14.70 11.61
N LYS A 60 15.55 -15.04 10.47
CA LYS A 60 16.38 -14.13 9.68
C LYS A 60 15.55 -13.42 8.64
N ASN A 61 15.61 -12.07 8.61
CA ASN A 61 14.98 -11.28 7.56
C ASN A 61 15.91 -11.21 6.34
N VAL A 62 15.41 -11.65 5.20
CA VAL A 62 16.15 -11.68 3.94
C VAL A 62 15.41 -10.82 2.92
N VAL A 63 16.15 -9.90 2.29
CA VAL A 63 15.60 -9.04 1.23
C VAL A 63 15.13 -9.87 0.05
N ILE A 64 14.02 -9.50 -0.55
CA ILE A 64 13.54 -10.09 -1.80
C ILE A 64 14.49 -9.70 -2.93
N ASP A 65 14.91 -10.65 -3.75
CA ASP A 65 15.97 -10.45 -4.77
C ASP A 65 15.56 -9.48 -5.87
N SER A 66 14.28 -9.52 -6.27
CA SER A 66 13.79 -8.70 -7.37
C SER A 66 12.33 -8.28 -7.16
N VAL A 67 12.00 -7.06 -7.59
CA VAL A 67 10.63 -6.54 -7.53
C VAL A 67 10.22 -5.87 -8.83
N GLY A 68 8.94 -6.03 -9.18
CA GLY A 68 8.26 -5.27 -10.19
C GLY A 68 7.49 -4.11 -9.54
N LEU A 69 7.68 -2.90 -10.05
CA LEU A 69 6.95 -1.71 -9.60
C LEU A 69 6.04 -1.23 -10.73
N TYR A 70 4.74 -1.39 -10.55
CA TYR A 70 3.76 -0.85 -11.49
C TYR A 70 3.38 0.57 -11.08
N VAL A 71 3.62 1.53 -11.97
CA VAL A 71 3.33 2.95 -11.76
C VAL A 71 2.39 3.43 -12.85
N PRO A 72 1.17 3.90 -12.50
CA PRO A 72 0.27 4.52 -13.46
C PRO A 72 0.89 5.72 -14.17
N ALA A 73 0.39 6.07 -15.35
CA ALA A 73 1.05 6.99 -16.30
C ALA A 73 1.50 8.33 -15.70
N ASN A 74 0.74 8.91 -14.77
CA ASN A 74 0.96 10.28 -14.28
C ASN A 74 1.13 10.39 -12.76
N LEU A 75 1.57 9.32 -12.09
CA LEU A 75 1.66 9.30 -10.61
C LEU A 75 3.11 9.13 -10.11
N PRO A 76 3.93 10.21 -10.10
CA PRO A 76 5.28 10.16 -9.54
C PRO A 76 5.27 9.86 -8.03
N SER A 77 4.20 10.23 -7.30
CA SER A 77 4.00 9.86 -5.91
C SER A 77 3.99 8.34 -5.72
N THR A 78 3.29 7.61 -6.58
CA THR A 78 3.29 6.14 -6.55
C THR A 78 4.69 5.58 -6.77
N ALA A 79 5.47 6.14 -7.71
CA ALA A 79 6.84 5.71 -7.92
C ALA A 79 7.72 5.90 -6.66
N LEU A 80 7.50 6.97 -5.90
CA LEU A 80 8.15 7.19 -4.60
C LEU A 80 7.69 6.16 -3.57
N MET A 81 6.37 5.95 -3.43
CA MET A 81 5.78 5.11 -2.39
C MET A 81 6.16 3.64 -2.52
N VAL A 82 6.28 3.12 -3.75
CA VAL A 82 6.72 1.73 -3.97
C VAL A 82 8.25 1.61 -4.12
N GLY A 83 8.92 2.65 -4.60
CA GLY A 83 10.34 2.58 -4.90
C GLY A 83 11.27 2.92 -3.72
N VAL A 84 10.87 3.86 -2.84
CA VAL A 84 11.69 4.24 -1.69
C VAL A 84 11.86 3.09 -0.69
N PRO A 85 10.81 2.34 -0.30
CA PRO A 85 10.97 1.15 0.54
C PRO A 85 11.82 0.06 -0.12
N ALA A 86 11.65 -0.17 -1.44
CA ALA A 86 12.50 -1.12 -2.19
C ALA A 86 13.98 -0.76 -2.10
N LYS A 87 14.31 0.54 -2.25
CA LYS A 87 15.68 1.05 -2.13
C LYS A 87 16.23 0.91 -0.70
N ILE A 88 15.42 1.24 0.32
CA ILE A 88 15.82 1.10 1.75
C ILE A 88 16.10 -0.36 2.08
N ALA A 89 15.27 -1.28 1.61
CA ALA A 89 15.44 -2.71 1.80
C ALA A 89 16.71 -3.24 1.13
N GLY A 90 17.21 -2.57 0.10
CA GLY A 90 18.37 -3.00 -0.66
C GLY A 90 18.05 -4.02 -1.75
N VAL A 91 16.83 -3.97 -2.32
CA VAL A 91 16.44 -4.84 -3.44
C VAL A 91 17.38 -4.64 -4.62
N LYS A 92 18.00 -5.74 -5.09
CA LYS A 92 19.04 -5.68 -6.13
C LYS A 92 18.51 -5.43 -7.54
N LYS A 93 17.39 -6.07 -7.89
CA LYS A 93 16.77 -5.95 -9.21
C LYS A 93 15.39 -5.31 -9.08
N ILE A 94 15.25 -4.09 -9.61
CA ILE A 94 13.98 -3.38 -9.65
C ILE A 94 13.60 -3.18 -11.12
N VAL A 95 12.39 -3.60 -11.49
CA VAL A 95 11.80 -3.40 -12.81
C VAL A 95 10.61 -2.46 -12.64
N LEU A 96 10.67 -1.27 -13.22
CA LEU A 96 9.59 -0.28 -13.15
C LEU A 96 8.80 -0.30 -14.46
N ALA A 97 7.49 -0.53 -14.38
CA ALA A 97 6.60 -0.43 -15.53
C ALA A 97 5.77 0.86 -15.43
N ASN A 98 5.92 1.73 -16.45
CA ASN A 98 5.19 2.98 -16.56
C ASN A 98 4.80 3.24 -18.01
N PRO A 99 3.50 3.23 -18.36
CA PRO A 99 3.06 3.46 -19.72
C PRO A 99 3.39 4.87 -20.20
N ARG A 100 3.72 5.01 -21.48
CA ARG A 100 3.83 6.33 -22.11
C ARG A 100 2.44 6.97 -22.17
N HIS A 101 2.40 8.28 -21.94
CA HIS A 101 1.20 9.08 -22.14
C HIS A 101 1.38 9.91 -23.43
N ASN A 102 0.47 9.76 -24.40
CA ASN A 102 0.59 10.39 -25.72
C ASN A 102 1.97 10.17 -26.38
N GLY A 103 2.50 8.96 -26.26
CA GLY A 103 3.79 8.58 -26.83
C GLY A 103 5.03 9.05 -26.06
N LYS A 104 4.86 9.87 -25.00
CA LYS A 104 5.94 10.46 -24.21
C LYS A 104 6.11 9.79 -22.84
N LEU A 105 7.35 9.73 -22.35
CA LEU A 105 7.64 9.36 -20.96
C LEU A 105 7.23 10.48 -20.02
N ASN A 106 6.83 10.14 -18.81
CA ASN A 106 6.55 11.13 -17.77
C ASN A 106 7.87 11.61 -17.12
N PRO A 107 8.24 12.91 -17.26
CA PRO A 107 9.51 13.44 -16.74
C PRO A 107 9.69 13.25 -15.24
N ALA A 108 8.61 13.42 -14.47
CA ALA A 108 8.64 13.30 -13.01
C ALA A 108 8.89 11.85 -12.58
N ILE A 109 8.25 10.86 -13.23
CA ILE A 109 8.48 9.44 -12.94
C ILE A 109 9.89 9.02 -13.35
N MET A 110 10.40 9.51 -14.49
CA MET A 110 11.79 9.25 -14.91
C MET A 110 12.80 9.86 -13.93
N TYR A 111 12.51 11.04 -13.39
CA TYR A 111 13.33 11.65 -12.35
C TYR A 111 13.35 10.83 -11.07
N VAL A 112 12.19 10.35 -10.60
CA VAL A 112 12.09 9.45 -9.45
C VAL A 112 12.87 8.15 -9.70
N ALA A 113 12.70 7.52 -10.86
CA ALA A 113 13.41 6.28 -11.23
C ALA A 113 14.95 6.49 -11.18
N LYS A 114 15.44 7.61 -11.75
CA LYS A 114 16.87 7.97 -11.69
C LYS A 114 17.35 8.18 -10.25
N LYS A 115 16.57 8.87 -9.42
CA LYS A 115 16.87 9.12 -8.00
C LYS A 115 16.92 7.85 -7.17
N LEU A 116 16.09 6.87 -7.51
CA LEU A 116 16.06 5.55 -6.90
C LEU A 116 17.16 4.60 -7.43
N GLY A 117 17.81 4.95 -8.55
CA GLY A 117 18.81 4.09 -9.21
C GLY A 117 18.19 2.97 -10.04
N ILE A 118 16.93 3.09 -10.44
CA ILE A 118 16.23 2.09 -11.25
C ILE A 118 16.69 2.19 -12.70
N LYS A 119 17.24 1.11 -13.22
CA LYS A 119 17.78 1.03 -14.59
C LYS A 119 16.82 0.33 -15.57
N ASN A 120 16.00 -0.60 -15.09
CA ASN A 120 15.08 -1.37 -15.91
C ASN A 120 13.70 -0.71 -15.91
N ILE A 121 13.40 0.03 -16.97
CA ILE A 121 12.12 0.76 -17.13
C ILE A 121 11.41 0.23 -18.36
N LEU A 122 10.17 -0.20 -18.18
CA LEU A 122 9.27 -0.72 -19.22
C LEU A 122 8.23 0.34 -19.56
N SER A 123 8.16 0.75 -20.82
CA SER A 123 7.20 1.73 -21.33
C SER A 123 5.85 1.09 -21.67
N ILE A 124 5.36 0.19 -20.83
CA ILE A 124 4.09 -0.53 -20.99
C ILE A 124 3.23 -0.41 -19.75
N GLY A 125 1.93 -0.59 -19.91
CA GLY A 125 0.93 -0.54 -18.83
C GLY A 125 -0.05 -1.72 -18.91
N GLY A 126 -1.06 -1.68 -18.06
CA GLY A 126 -2.13 -2.68 -18.05
C GLY A 126 -1.69 -4.07 -17.65
N ALA A 127 -2.47 -5.08 -18.04
CA ALA A 127 -2.19 -6.48 -17.77
C ALA A 127 -0.85 -6.95 -18.38
N GLN A 128 -0.47 -6.38 -19.54
CA GLN A 128 0.78 -6.70 -20.23
C GLN A 128 2.02 -6.35 -19.40
N ALA A 129 1.97 -5.24 -18.66
CA ALA A 129 3.05 -4.87 -17.74
C ALA A 129 3.20 -5.91 -16.61
N ILE A 130 2.10 -6.36 -16.03
CA ILE A 130 2.09 -7.37 -14.97
C ILE A 130 2.63 -8.70 -15.51
N ALA A 131 2.13 -9.16 -16.66
CA ALA A 131 2.61 -10.39 -17.30
C ALA A 131 4.11 -10.31 -17.66
N SER A 132 4.57 -9.15 -18.18
CA SER A 132 5.99 -8.95 -18.50
C SER A 132 6.86 -9.02 -17.24
N MET A 133 6.46 -8.38 -16.13
CA MET A 133 7.21 -8.46 -14.88
C MET A 133 7.23 -9.89 -14.29
N ALA A 134 6.11 -10.62 -14.38
CA ALA A 134 6.01 -11.98 -13.87
C ALA A 134 6.80 -12.98 -14.71
N TYR A 135 6.55 -13.05 -16.01
CA TYR A 135 7.02 -14.15 -16.86
C TYR A 135 8.30 -13.84 -17.63
N ILE A 136 8.48 -12.60 -18.10
CA ILE A 136 9.68 -12.22 -18.88
C ILE A 136 10.80 -11.77 -17.95
N HIS A 137 10.51 -10.84 -17.04
CA HIS A 137 11.52 -10.33 -16.11
C HIS A 137 11.67 -11.19 -14.86
N LYS A 138 10.74 -12.11 -14.59
CA LYS A 138 10.74 -13.07 -13.48
C LYS A 138 11.03 -12.37 -12.15
N THR A 139 10.27 -11.31 -11.86
CA THR A 139 10.38 -10.60 -10.58
C THR A 139 9.78 -11.45 -9.47
N SER A 140 10.35 -11.40 -8.28
CA SER A 140 9.88 -12.20 -7.13
C SER A 140 8.57 -11.67 -6.53
N LYS A 141 8.33 -10.35 -6.60
CA LYS A 141 7.10 -9.73 -6.08
C LYS A 141 6.77 -8.47 -6.89
N ILE A 142 5.48 -8.19 -7.10
CA ILE A 142 4.99 -7.02 -7.85
C ILE A 142 4.21 -6.11 -6.91
N PHE A 143 4.48 -4.81 -7.00
CA PHE A 143 3.88 -3.73 -6.21
C PHE A 143 3.29 -2.63 -7.08
N GLY A 144 2.35 -1.88 -6.54
CA GLY A 144 1.82 -0.65 -7.11
C GLY A 144 0.35 -0.73 -7.53
N PRO A 145 -0.41 0.35 -7.38
CA PRO A 145 -1.84 0.41 -7.68
C PRO A 145 -2.10 0.32 -9.18
N GLY A 146 -3.30 -0.10 -9.55
CA GLY A 146 -3.74 -0.18 -10.93
C GLY A 146 -5.25 -0.26 -11.06
N ASN A 147 -5.74 -0.14 -12.28
CA ASN A 147 -7.16 -0.33 -12.59
C ASN A 147 -7.58 -1.81 -12.48
N ASP A 148 -8.86 -2.09 -12.73
CA ASP A 148 -9.44 -3.42 -12.64
C ASP A 148 -8.68 -4.47 -13.46
N PHE A 149 -8.18 -4.11 -14.65
CA PHE A 149 -7.39 -5.01 -15.51
C PHE A 149 -6.04 -5.37 -14.86
N VAL A 150 -5.36 -4.38 -14.28
CA VAL A 150 -4.10 -4.58 -13.55
C VAL A 150 -4.33 -5.44 -12.31
N THR A 151 -5.37 -5.14 -11.55
CA THR A 151 -5.76 -5.89 -10.36
C THR A 151 -6.09 -7.34 -10.69
N LYS A 152 -6.86 -7.57 -11.75
CA LYS A 152 -7.18 -8.92 -12.22
C LYS A 152 -5.94 -9.67 -12.71
N ALA A 153 -5.06 -9.00 -13.47
CA ALA A 153 -3.80 -9.59 -13.91
C ALA A 153 -2.91 -9.99 -12.73
N LYS A 154 -2.79 -9.16 -11.69
CA LYS A 154 -2.06 -9.49 -10.45
C LYS A 154 -2.63 -10.75 -9.77
N ARG A 155 -3.95 -10.88 -9.71
CA ARG A 155 -4.59 -12.08 -9.15
C ARG A 155 -4.28 -13.35 -9.96
N LEU A 156 -4.21 -13.23 -11.28
CA LEU A 156 -3.91 -14.36 -12.17
C LEU A 156 -2.46 -14.83 -12.07
N VAL A 157 -1.51 -13.94 -11.81
CA VAL A 157 -0.09 -14.31 -11.67
C VAL A 157 0.30 -14.62 -10.22
N PHE A 158 -0.62 -14.46 -9.26
CA PHE A 158 -0.36 -14.80 -7.86
C PHE A 158 -0.08 -16.31 -7.72
N GLY A 159 1.02 -16.63 -7.06
CA GLY A 159 1.54 -17.99 -6.98
C GLY A 159 2.79 -18.19 -7.85
N GLU A 160 2.82 -17.62 -9.07
CA GLU A 160 4.03 -17.53 -9.89
C GLU A 160 4.94 -16.39 -9.41
N VAL A 161 4.33 -15.30 -8.98
CA VAL A 161 4.99 -14.13 -8.41
C VAL A 161 4.23 -13.63 -7.19
N GLY A 162 4.92 -13.15 -6.17
CA GLY A 162 4.30 -12.52 -5.02
C GLY A 162 3.60 -11.22 -5.41
N ILE A 163 2.48 -10.94 -4.75
CA ILE A 163 1.74 -9.66 -4.90
C ILE A 163 1.67 -9.00 -3.52
N GLU A 164 1.55 -7.68 -3.47
CA GLU A 164 1.26 -6.99 -2.20
C GLU A 164 -0.01 -7.55 -1.54
N GLY A 165 -0.02 -7.62 -0.20
CA GLY A 165 -1.06 -8.31 0.55
C GLY A 165 -2.42 -7.60 0.59
N ALA A 166 -2.51 -6.35 0.12
CA ALA A 166 -3.74 -5.59 0.10
C ALA A 166 -4.50 -5.76 -1.23
N LEU A 167 -5.83 -5.83 -1.15
CA LEU A 167 -6.67 -5.76 -2.35
C LEU A 167 -6.57 -4.35 -2.95
N MET A 168 -6.40 -4.28 -4.26
CA MET A 168 -6.45 -3.04 -5.03
C MET A 168 -7.82 -2.91 -5.70
N GLY A 169 -8.33 -1.67 -5.73
CA GLY A 169 -9.64 -1.37 -6.28
C GLY A 169 -9.90 0.13 -6.34
N PRO A 170 -11.17 0.56 -6.40
CA PRO A 170 -11.53 1.96 -6.34
C PRO A 170 -11.11 2.59 -5.02
N SER A 171 -10.63 3.82 -5.07
CA SER A 171 -10.20 4.57 -3.88
C SER A 171 -11.37 4.91 -2.97
N GLU A 172 -11.13 4.92 -1.66
CA GLU A 172 -12.16 5.08 -0.62
C GLU A 172 -11.77 6.13 0.42
N VAL A 173 -12.75 6.95 0.86
CA VAL A 173 -12.60 7.79 2.03
C VAL A 173 -13.83 7.72 2.92
N THR A 174 -13.60 7.65 4.21
CA THR A 174 -14.62 7.87 5.25
C THR A 174 -14.25 9.10 6.06
N VAL A 175 -15.16 10.07 6.13
CA VAL A 175 -14.98 11.33 6.86
C VAL A 175 -15.94 11.38 8.03
N VAL A 176 -15.39 11.57 9.24
CA VAL A 176 -16.18 11.82 10.47
C VAL A 176 -16.17 13.31 10.76
N ALA A 177 -17.33 13.93 10.76
CA ALA A 177 -17.47 15.38 10.94
C ALA A 177 -18.77 15.75 11.70
N ASP A 178 -18.78 16.91 12.33
CA ASP A 178 -19.93 17.49 13.02
C ASP A 178 -19.89 19.02 12.98
N SER A 179 -20.74 19.71 13.76
CA SER A 179 -20.79 21.18 13.83
C SER A 179 -19.49 21.85 14.27
N THR A 180 -18.52 21.11 14.82
CA THR A 180 -17.19 21.62 15.19
C THR A 180 -16.23 21.64 14.02
N THR A 181 -16.63 21.06 12.87
CA THR A 181 -15.86 20.94 11.64
C THR A 181 -16.20 22.07 10.67
N ASP A 182 -15.20 22.68 10.05
CA ASP A 182 -15.44 23.49 8.86
C ASP A 182 -16.00 22.60 7.75
N ILE A 183 -17.18 22.93 7.29
CA ILE A 183 -17.89 22.14 6.28
C ILE A 183 -17.11 22.04 4.96
N ASN A 184 -16.29 23.04 4.63
CA ASN A 184 -15.44 23.01 3.43
C ASN A 184 -14.39 21.90 3.52
N HIS A 185 -13.83 21.64 4.70
CA HIS A 185 -12.90 20.54 4.88
C HIS A 185 -13.56 19.19 4.57
N ALA A 186 -14.77 18.94 5.10
CA ALA A 186 -15.50 17.70 4.83
C ALA A 186 -15.86 17.57 3.33
N ILE A 187 -16.28 18.66 2.69
CA ILE A 187 -16.62 18.67 1.25
C ILE A 187 -15.36 18.38 0.39
N THR A 188 -14.25 19.07 0.66
CA THR A 188 -13.02 18.92 -0.14
C THR A 188 -12.39 17.56 0.06
N SER A 189 -12.40 16.99 1.26
CA SER A 189 -11.89 15.63 1.51
C SER A 189 -12.70 14.57 0.76
N ILE A 190 -14.03 14.67 0.79
CA ILE A 190 -14.92 13.77 0.04
C ILE A 190 -14.74 13.94 -1.47
N ALA A 191 -14.64 15.17 -1.96
CA ALA A 191 -14.44 15.44 -3.37
C ALA A 191 -13.07 14.98 -3.88
N ALA A 192 -12.00 15.17 -3.10
CA ALA A 192 -10.64 14.74 -3.43
C ALA A 192 -10.56 13.23 -3.69
N GLN A 193 -11.27 12.41 -2.90
CA GLN A 193 -11.30 10.98 -3.14
C GLN A 193 -12.20 10.61 -4.32
N SER A 194 -13.33 11.29 -4.47
CA SER A 194 -14.25 11.02 -5.57
C SER A 194 -13.68 11.38 -6.96
N GLU A 195 -12.67 12.27 -7.03
CA GLU A 195 -12.04 12.64 -8.30
C GLU A 195 -11.11 11.56 -8.87
N HIS A 196 -10.73 10.52 -8.10
CA HIS A 196 -9.95 9.41 -8.59
C HIS A 196 -10.70 8.61 -9.66
N GLY A 197 -12.02 8.54 -9.57
CA GLY A 197 -12.83 7.85 -10.59
C GLY A 197 -14.29 7.65 -10.20
N LYS A 198 -15.12 7.32 -11.17
CA LYS A 198 -16.56 7.09 -10.99
C LYS A 198 -16.92 5.93 -10.06
N ASN A 199 -15.97 5.06 -9.78
CA ASN A 199 -16.15 3.92 -8.87
C ASN A 199 -15.63 4.22 -7.46
N SER A 200 -15.01 5.39 -7.20
CA SER A 200 -14.53 5.79 -5.87
C SER A 200 -15.69 5.86 -4.88
N GLN A 201 -15.44 5.42 -3.65
CA GLN A 201 -16.39 5.46 -2.55
C GLN A 201 -16.05 6.60 -1.59
N SER A 202 -17.06 7.41 -1.22
CA SER A 202 -16.89 8.51 -0.28
C SER A 202 -18.04 8.53 0.72
N ILE A 203 -17.70 8.40 2.01
CA ILE A 203 -18.66 8.23 3.09
C ILE A 203 -18.50 9.37 4.10
N LEU A 204 -19.60 10.05 4.42
CA LEU A 204 -19.68 10.97 5.54
C LEU A 204 -20.39 10.28 6.71
N ILE A 205 -19.78 10.27 7.90
CA ILE A 205 -20.41 9.83 9.14
C ILE A 205 -20.54 11.03 10.06
N SER A 206 -21.75 11.29 10.55
CA SER A 206 -22.01 12.36 11.49
C SER A 206 -23.10 12.02 12.48
N LYS A 207 -22.99 12.52 13.71
CA LYS A 207 -24.07 12.50 14.69
C LYS A 207 -24.90 13.79 14.71
N ASP A 208 -24.55 14.76 13.87
CA ASP A 208 -25.20 16.05 13.76
C ASP A 208 -26.07 16.13 12.51
N LYS A 209 -27.40 16.06 12.72
CA LYS A 209 -28.38 16.16 11.62
C LYS A 209 -28.32 17.52 10.90
N LYS A 210 -28.06 18.61 11.62
CA LYS A 210 -28.00 19.96 11.02
C LYS A 210 -26.75 20.07 10.12
N PHE A 211 -25.61 19.50 10.57
CA PHE A 211 -24.40 19.42 9.76
C PHE A 211 -24.64 18.60 8.47
N ILE A 212 -25.28 17.44 8.58
CA ILE A 212 -25.63 16.60 7.42
C ILE A 212 -26.50 17.38 6.41
N GLN A 213 -27.52 18.07 6.88
CA GLN A 213 -28.41 18.86 6.00
C GLN A 213 -27.64 19.98 5.28
N LYS A 214 -26.77 20.71 6.02
CA LYS A 214 -25.90 21.75 5.46
C LYS A 214 -24.93 21.18 4.43
N PHE A 215 -24.32 20.04 4.72
CA PHE A 215 -23.43 19.33 3.81
C PHE A 215 -24.13 18.93 2.51
N LYS A 216 -25.31 18.30 2.59
CA LYS A 216 -26.11 17.91 1.42
C LYS A 216 -26.45 19.10 0.51
N LYS A 217 -26.78 20.26 1.09
CA LYS A 217 -27.11 21.48 0.33
C LYS A 217 -25.90 22.09 -0.39
N ARG A 218 -24.70 21.91 0.16
CA ARG A 218 -23.50 22.62 -0.32
C ARG A 218 -22.62 21.79 -1.24
N ILE A 219 -22.50 20.48 -1.01
CA ILE A 219 -21.49 19.64 -1.67
C ILE A 219 -21.52 19.77 -3.20
N PHE A 220 -22.65 19.66 -3.85
CA PHE A 220 -22.74 19.74 -5.31
C PHE A 220 -22.50 21.15 -5.86
N LYS A 221 -22.86 22.18 -5.09
CA LYS A 221 -22.57 23.56 -5.46
C LYS A 221 -21.07 23.86 -5.44
N GLU A 222 -20.37 23.39 -4.40
CA GLU A 222 -18.92 23.56 -4.28
C GLU A 222 -18.15 22.76 -5.35
N ILE A 223 -18.55 21.51 -5.62
CA ILE A 223 -17.94 20.66 -6.64
C ILE A 223 -18.01 21.29 -8.04
N ASP A 224 -19.08 22.04 -8.34
CA ASP A 224 -19.26 22.66 -9.66
C ASP A 224 -18.19 23.72 -10.01
N THR A 225 -17.47 24.20 -9.03
CA THR A 225 -16.36 25.16 -9.23
C THR A 225 -15.05 24.50 -9.69
N PHE A 226 -14.96 23.15 -9.67
CA PHE A 226 -13.71 22.41 -9.96
C PHE A 226 -13.71 21.75 -11.36
N PRO A 227 -12.53 21.62 -12.00
CA PRO A 227 -12.43 21.06 -13.36
C PRO A 227 -12.97 19.61 -13.49
N ARG A 228 -12.78 18.77 -12.48
CA ARG A 228 -13.16 17.35 -12.51
C ARG A 228 -14.59 17.07 -12.00
N LYS A 229 -15.43 18.11 -11.92
CA LYS A 229 -16.82 18.04 -11.38
C LYS A 229 -17.65 16.88 -11.91
N LYS A 230 -17.55 16.55 -13.22
CA LYS A 230 -18.32 15.44 -13.82
C LYS A 230 -18.01 14.10 -13.17
N ILE A 231 -16.73 13.77 -13.01
CA ILE A 231 -16.25 12.51 -12.41
C ILE A 231 -16.66 12.45 -10.94
N VAL A 232 -16.43 13.54 -10.20
CA VAL A 232 -16.79 13.64 -8.78
C VAL A 232 -18.29 13.47 -8.58
N ARG A 233 -19.13 14.15 -9.38
CA ARG A 233 -20.60 14.00 -9.31
C ARG A 233 -21.07 12.58 -9.61
N GLU A 234 -20.50 11.94 -10.62
CA GLU A 234 -20.83 10.55 -10.99
C GLU A 234 -20.46 9.60 -9.85
N GLY A 235 -19.23 9.71 -9.30
CA GLY A 235 -18.77 8.91 -8.17
C GLY A 235 -19.65 9.06 -6.93
N LEU A 236 -19.97 10.31 -6.54
CA LEU A 236 -20.83 10.59 -5.39
C LEU A 236 -22.27 10.11 -5.56
N ARG A 237 -22.85 10.23 -6.76
CA ARG A 237 -24.20 9.72 -7.03
C ARG A 237 -24.27 8.20 -6.95
N LYS A 238 -23.22 7.51 -7.39
CA LYS A 238 -23.18 6.06 -7.45
C LYS A 238 -22.75 5.42 -6.12
N ASN A 239 -21.72 5.96 -5.47
CA ASN A 239 -21.04 5.34 -4.33
C ASN A 239 -20.89 6.27 -3.13
N GLY A 240 -21.49 7.47 -3.17
CA GLY A 240 -21.51 8.38 -2.01
C GLY A 240 -22.52 7.92 -0.97
N LEU A 241 -22.13 7.93 0.30
CA LEU A 241 -22.99 7.54 1.41
C LEU A 241 -22.90 8.56 2.55
N ILE A 242 -24.04 8.82 3.20
CA ILE A 242 -24.09 9.61 4.43
C ILE A 242 -24.72 8.76 5.51
N ILE A 243 -23.98 8.56 6.61
CA ILE A 243 -24.40 7.78 7.76
C ILE A 243 -24.72 8.74 8.92
N TYR A 244 -25.96 8.71 9.41
CA TYR A 244 -26.32 9.35 10.66
C TYR A 244 -26.10 8.38 11.82
N ALA A 245 -25.15 8.69 12.70
CA ALA A 245 -24.82 7.89 13.87
C ALA A 245 -25.39 8.57 15.14
N LYS A 246 -26.27 7.92 15.87
CA LYS A 246 -26.87 8.51 17.09
C LYS A 246 -25.87 8.70 18.25
N LYS A 247 -24.87 7.84 18.33
CA LYS A 247 -23.87 7.80 19.42
C LYS A 247 -22.45 7.62 18.86
N ASP A 248 -21.46 7.99 19.65
CA ASP A 248 -20.04 7.78 19.28
C ASP A 248 -19.70 6.30 19.06
N SER A 249 -20.35 5.39 19.82
CA SER A 249 -20.20 3.94 19.60
C SER A 249 -20.63 3.50 18.20
N HIS A 250 -21.71 4.07 17.66
CA HIS A 250 -22.17 3.77 16.30
C HIS A 250 -21.20 4.32 15.22
N ILE A 251 -20.51 5.45 15.50
CA ILE A 251 -19.45 5.95 14.60
C ILE A 251 -18.30 4.92 14.53
N ILE A 252 -17.85 4.45 15.70
CA ILE A 252 -16.75 3.48 15.80
C ILE A 252 -17.14 2.14 15.14
N GLU A 253 -18.34 1.67 15.39
CA GLU A 253 -18.87 0.46 14.79
C GLU A 253 -18.92 0.57 13.26
N ALA A 254 -19.47 1.68 12.73
CA ALA A 254 -19.51 1.94 11.30
C ALA A 254 -18.10 1.98 10.67
N ILE A 255 -17.15 2.67 11.30
CA ILE A 255 -15.75 2.71 10.81
C ILE A 255 -15.17 1.30 10.75
N ASN A 256 -15.29 0.52 11.84
CA ASN A 256 -14.72 -0.82 11.91
C ASN A 256 -15.42 -1.82 10.96
N LEU A 257 -16.68 -1.59 10.62
CA LEU A 257 -17.43 -2.38 9.63
C LEU A 257 -17.04 -2.02 8.18
N ILE A 258 -16.91 -0.73 7.89
CA ILE A 258 -16.50 -0.20 6.58
C ILE A 258 -15.06 -0.62 6.27
N CYS A 259 -14.18 -0.61 7.27
CA CYS A 259 -12.74 -0.84 7.12
C CYS A 259 -12.11 0.05 6.03
N PRO A 260 -12.24 1.40 6.12
CA PRO A 260 -11.91 2.30 5.04
C PRO A 260 -10.43 2.30 4.69
N GLU A 261 -10.11 2.53 3.41
CA GLU A 261 -8.76 2.85 2.95
C GLU A 261 -8.23 4.09 3.67
N HIS A 262 -8.97 5.18 3.53
CA HIS A 262 -8.68 6.45 4.20
C HIS A 262 -9.78 6.82 5.18
N LEU A 263 -9.40 7.22 6.36
CA LEU A 263 -10.30 7.74 7.39
C LEU A 263 -9.86 9.16 7.80
N GLU A 264 -10.74 10.13 7.73
CA GLU A 264 -10.53 11.45 8.32
C GLU A 264 -11.46 11.66 9.51
N ILE A 265 -10.91 12.09 10.64
CA ILE A 265 -11.68 12.47 11.83
C ILE A 265 -11.45 13.94 12.09
N LEU A 266 -12.38 14.76 11.61
CA LEU A 266 -12.27 16.21 11.56
C LEU A 266 -12.82 16.92 12.79
N ASN A 267 -13.67 16.26 13.59
CA ASN A 267 -14.27 16.86 14.79
C ASN A 267 -13.26 17.09 15.92
N LYS A 268 -13.58 18.00 16.84
CA LYS A 268 -12.67 18.37 17.95
C LYS A 268 -12.29 17.19 18.85
N ASP A 269 -13.23 16.26 19.04
CA ASP A 269 -13.08 15.14 19.98
C ASP A 269 -12.44 13.89 19.34
N TYR A 270 -11.68 14.04 18.25
CA TYR A 270 -11.10 12.93 17.48
C TYR A 270 -10.34 11.91 18.35
N LYS A 271 -9.70 12.34 19.45
CA LYS A 271 -8.90 11.48 20.35
C LYS A 271 -9.71 10.34 20.95
N LYS A 272 -11.01 10.52 21.20
CA LYS A 272 -11.88 9.51 21.83
C LYS A 272 -12.15 8.29 20.95
N TYR A 273 -11.93 8.41 19.64
CA TYR A 273 -12.16 7.33 18.66
C TYR A 273 -10.93 6.45 18.43
N ILE A 274 -9.71 7.00 18.51
CA ILE A 274 -8.47 6.38 18.02
C ILE A 274 -8.25 4.98 18.60
N HIS A 275 -8.33 4.83 19.91
CA HIS A 275 -8.06 3.56 20.60
C HIS A 275 -9.11 2.47 20.34
N LYS A 276 -10.24 2.81 19.74
CA LYS A 276 -11.36 1.90 19.45
C LYS A 276 -11.46 1.55 17.96
N ILE A 277 -10.74 2.26 17.10
CA ILE A 277 -10.64 1.97 15.68
C ILE A 277 -9.63 0.85 15.48
N LYS A 278 -10.08 -0.24 14.86
CA LYS A 278 -9.27 -1.43 14.58
C LYS A 278 -8.92 -1.55 13.11
N ASN A 279 -9.78 -1.04 12.23
CA ASN A 279 -9.75 -1.28 10.80
C ASN A 279 -9.78 0.04 10.04
N ALA A 280 -8.61 0.51 9.59
CA ALA A 280 -8.45 1.60 8.64
C ALA A 280 -7.05 1.52 8.02
N GLY A 281 -6.91 1.83 6.75
CA GLY A 281 -5.62 1.82 6.07
C GLY A 281 -4.73 3.00 6.50
N CYS A 282 -5.29 4.21 6.50
CA CYS A 282 -4.64 5.43 6.96
C CYS A 282 -5.64 6.33 7.70
N ILE A 283 -5.22 6.98 8.79
CA ILE A 283 -6.08 7.85 9.59
C ILE A 283 -5.49 9.26 9.64
N GLY A 284 -6.22 10.24 9.10
CA GLY A 284 -5.96 11.67 9.27
C GLY A 284 -6.73 12.22 10.47
N LEU A 285 -6.05 12.91 11.37
CA LEU A 285 -6.63 13.42 12.61
C LEU A 285 -6.61 14.94 12.65
N ASN A 286 -7.73 15.54 13.04
CA ASN A 286 -7.95 16.99 13.11
C ASN A 286 -8.02 17.71 11.75
N LYS A 287 -8.27 19.01 11.78
CA LYS A 287 -8.46 19.86 10.59
C LYS A 287 -7.21 20.08 9.71
N TYR A 288 -6.03 19.73 10.22
CA TYR A 288 -4.74 19.95 9.52
C TYR A 288 -4.20 18.71 8.82
N SER A 289 -4.92 17.59 8.87
CA SER A 289 -4.45 16.29 8.39
C SER A 289 -5.37 15.71 7.31
N PRO A 290 -5.54 16.41 6.17
CA PRO A 290 -6.28 15.82 5.07
C PRO A 290 -5.55 14.58 4.55
N VAL A 291 -6.25 13.47 4.33
CA VAL A 291 -5.62 12.23 3.82
C VAL A 291 -4.96 12.45 2.46
N ALA A 292 -5.44 13.37 1.64
CA ALA A 292 -4.78 13.77 0.41
C ALA A 292 -3.31 14.18 0.63
N SER A 293 -2.96 14.76 1.78
CA SER A 293 -1.55 15.10 2.07
C SER A 293 -0.69 13.85 2.29
N SER A 294 -1.27 12.75 2.76
CA SER A 294 -0.58 11.47 2.93
C SER A 294 -0.20 10.82 1.60
N ASP A 295 -0.95 11.12 0.54
CA ASP A 295 -0.69 10.60 -0.80
C ASP A 295 0.59 11.17 -1.42
N TYR A 296 1.12 12.27 -0.87
CA TYR A 296 2.26 12.97 -1.47
C TYR A 296 3.46 13.09 -0.54
N ALA A 297 3.31 13.73 0.62
CA ALA A 297 4.49 14.26 1.32
C ALA A 297 4.51 14.07 2.84
N VAL A 298 3.49 13.50 3.47
CA VAL A 298 3.51 13.24 4.92
C VAL A 298 4.58 12.23 5.30
N GLY A 299 4.81 11.24 4.45
CA GLY A 299 5.82 10.20 4.66
C GLY A 299 5.25 8.82 4.94
N VAL A 300 3.96 8.69 5.28
CA VAL A 300 3.25 7.40 5.30
C VAL A 300 3.01 6.91 3.88
N ASN A 301 2.79 5.62 3.70
CA ASN A 301 2.58 5.05 2.37
C ASN A 301 1.11 5.12 1.96
N HIS A 302 0.84 5.53 0.73
CA HIS A 302 -0.50 5.61 0.18
C HIS A 302 -0.95 4.34 -0.57
N THR A 303 -0.07 3.35 -0.71
CA THR A 303 -0.46 2.06 -1.28
C THR A 303 -1.16 1.26 -0.19
N LEU A 304 -2.45 1.47 -0.08
CA LEU A 304 -3.31 0.95 0.97
C LEU A 304 -4.25 -0.11 0.42
N GLY A 305 -4.84 -0.89 1.30
CA GLY A 305 -5.89 -1.82 0.93
C GLY A 305 -7.25 -1.15 0.85
N VAL A 306 -8.02 -1.48 -0.17
CA VAL A 306 -9.40 -1.03 -0.40
C VAL A 306 -10.39 -2.18 -0.23
N MET A 307 -11.69 -1.92 -0.40
CA MET A 307 -12.77 -2.91 -0.35
C MET A 307 -12.77 -3.70 0.97
N GLY A 308 -12.56 -2.99 2.07
CA GLY A 308 -12.56 -3.57 3.41
C GLY A 308 -11.34 -4.42 3.75
N SER A 309 -10.29 -4.42 2.92
CA SER A 309 -9.10 -5.24 3.18
C SER A 309 -8.27 -4.75 4.36
N SER A 310 -8.47 -3.52 4.84
CA SER A 310 -7.80 -3.00 6.05
C SER A 310 -8.13 -3.80 7.32
N LYS A 311 -9.12 -4.70 7.29
CA LYS A 311 -9.39 -5.66 8.37
C LYS A 311 -8.36 -6.79 8.49
N PHE A 312 -7.54 -7.03 7.46
CA PHE A 312 -6.52 -8.10 7.46
C PHE A 312 -5.21 -7.70 6.78
N ALA A 313 -5.15 -6.59 6.04
CA ALA A 313 -3.96 -6.13 5.35
C ALA A 313 -3.54 -4.74 5.84
N SER A 314 -2.25 -4.52 5.93
CA SER A 314 -1.65 -3.21 6.19
C SER A 314 -1.34 -2.49 4.88
N GLY A 315 -1.19 -1.18 4.93
CA GLY A 315 -0.57 -0.43 3.86
C GLY A 315 0.87 -0.88 3.61
N LEU A 316 1.34 -0.64 2.39
CA LEU A 316 2.69 -1.00 1.97
C LEU A 316 3.73 -0.43 2.93
N ASN A 317 4.63 -1.28 3.39
CA ASN A 317 5.66 -0.93 4.33
C ASN A 317 6.98 -1.67 4.03
N LEU A 318 8.02 -1.40 4.79
CA LEU A 318 9.34 -1.97 4.53
C LEU A 318 9.36 -3.51 4.66
N ASN A 319 8.52 -4.10 5.53
CA ASN A 319 8.45 -5.56 5.70
C ASN A 319 8.01 -6.29 4.43
N ASP A 320 7.25 -5.62 3.55
CA ASP A 320 6.78 -6.21 2.29
C ASP A 320 7.91 -6.56 1.32
N TYR A 321 9.10 -5.99 1.54
CA TYR A 321 10.33 -6.23 0.75
C TYR A 321 11.26 -7.25 1.37
N TYR A 322 10.84 -7.92 2.47
CA TYR A 322 11.57 -8.98 3.12
C TYR A 322 10.77 -10.27 3.16
N LYS A 323 11.48 -11.38 3.21
CA LYS A 323 10.98 -12.71 3.60
C LYS A 323 11.73 -13.18 4.83
N LYS A 324 11.09 -14.03 5.65
CA LYS A 324 11.71 -14.59 6.86
C LYS A 324 12.14 -16.03 6.60
N ILE A 325 13.36 -16.38 7.01
CA ILE A 325 13.87 -17.73 7.02
C ILE A 325 13.97 -18.18 8.47
N SER A 326 13.33 -19.30 8.80
CA SER A 326 13.48 -19.95 10.09
C SER A 326 14.72 -20.82 10.07
N ILE A 327 15.64 -20.61 11.01
CA ILE A 327 16.89 -21.36 11.16
C ILE A 327 16.87 -21.92 12.57
N PHE A 328 17.19 -23.20 12.73
CA PHE A 328 17.34 -23.79 14.04
C PHE A 328 18.56 -24.72 14.09
N SER A 329 19.13 -24.82 15.28
CA SER A 329 20.24 -25.71 15.59
C SER A 329 19.99 -26.32 16.97
N LEU A 330 19.93 -27.65 17.03
CA LEU A 330 19.78 -28.37 18.29
C LEU A 330 21.15 -28.81 18.81
N THR A 331 21.28 -28.85 20.13
CA THR A 331 22.38 -29.53 20.82
C THR A 331 22.10 -31.02 20.91
N LYS A 332 23.12 -31.85 21.29
CA LYS A 332 22.91 -33.28 21.58
C LYS A 332 21.81 -33.46 22.64
N LYS A 333 21.92 -32.76 23.77
CA LYS A 333 20.89 -32.78 24.83
C LYS A 333 19.51 -32.29 24.31
N GLY A 334 19.50 -31.29 23.44
CA GLY A 334 18.31 -30.76 22.80
C GLY A 334 17.58 -31.82 21.98
N ILE A 335 18.27 -32.54 21.09
CA ILE A 335 17.65 -33.61 20.30
C ILE A 335 17.22 -34.79 21.14
N GLU A 336 17.93 -35.15 22.20
CA GLU A 336 17.53 -36.22 23.13
C GLU A 336 16.22 -35.90 23.85
N VAL A 337 16.00 -34.65 24.25
CA VAL A 337 14.76 -34.24 24.95
C VAL A 337 13.60 -34.01 23.97
N ILE A 338 13.82 -33.15 22.97
CA ILE A 338 12.80 -32.75 21.98
C ILE A 338 12.46 -33.93 21.06
N GLY A 339 13.48 -34.66 20.63
CA GLY A 339 13.36 -35.77 19.66
C GLY A 339 12.43 -36.88 20.15
N LYS A 340 12.45 -37.23 21.46
CA LYS A 340 11.52 -38.21 22.01
C LYS A 340 10.05 -37.85 21.76
N LYS A 341 9.67 -36.60 21.99
CA LYS A 341 8.30 -36.09 21.78
C LYS A 341 7.96 -35.95 20.30
N ALA A 342 8.89 -35.42 19.51
CA ALA A 342 8.73 -35.28 18.06
C ALA A 342 8.60 -36.64 17.37
N TYR A 343 9.39 -37.64 17.78
CA TYR A 343 9.26 -39.04 17.33
C TYR A 343 7.86 -39.63 17.58
N THR A 344 7.34 -39.42 18.81
CA THR A 344 6.02 -39.91 19.16
C THR A 344 4.92 -39.28 18.28
N LEU A 345 5.01 -37.98 18.05
CA LEU A 345 4.06 -37.28 17.16
C LEU A 345 4.16 -37.77 15.72
N ALA A 346 5.38 -37.86 15.18
CA ALA A 346 5.58 -38.34 13.82
C ALA A 346 5.05 -39.79 13.62
N LYS A 347 5.17 -40.66 14.62
CA LYS A 347 4.57 -41.98 14.59
C LYS A 347 3.05 -41.93 14.62
N TYR A 348 2.47 -41.07 15.46
CA TYR A 348 1.02 -40.91 15.54
C TYR A 348 0.41 -40.43 14.23
N GLU A 349 1.12 -39.52 13.54
CA GLU A 349 0.74 -39.01 12.21
C GLU A 349 1.01 -40.00 11.06
N GLY A 350 1.55 -41.21 11.36
CA GLY A 350 1.88 -42.20 10.33
C GLY A 350 3.11 -41.90 9.49
N LEU A 351 3.90 -40.85 9.86
CA LEU A 351 5.07 -40.41 9.12
C LEU A 351 6.35 -41.17 9.52
N SER A 352 6.46 -42.43 9.10
CA SER A 352 7.51 -43.36 9.53
C SER A 352 8.93 -42.87 9.25
N PHE A 353 9.20 -42.25 8.08
CA PHE A 353 10.51 -41.72 7.76
C PHE A 353 10.85 -40.44 8.57
N HIS A 354 9.89 -39.61 8.93
CA HIS A 354 10.10 -38.51 9.87
C HIS A 354 10.50 -39.08 11.25
N ALA A 355 9.78 -40.03 11.76
CA ALA A 355 10.09 -40.71 13.03
C ALA A 355 11.50 -41.30 12.99
N GLN A 356 11.87 -42.02 11.93
CA GLN A 356 13.20 -42.64 11.78
C GLN A 356 14.31 -41.59 11.64
N SER A 357 14.06 -40.48 10.92
CA SER A 357 15.00 -39.36 10.81
C SER A 357 15.34 -38.75 12.17
N ILE A 358 14.33 -38.59 13.03
CA ILE A 358 14.50 -38.09 14.41
C ILE A 358 15.26 -39.12 15.25
N LYS A 359 14.80 -40.38 15.23
CA LYS A 359 15.38 -41.47 16.04
C LYS A 359 16.88 -41.67 15.78
N SER A 360 17.30 -41.60 14.52
CA SER A 360 18.71 -41.78 14.15
C SER A 360 19.68 -40.74 14.71
N ARG A 361 19.16 -39.61 15.19
CA ARG A 361 19.93 -38.49 15.78
C ARG A 361 19.93 -38.44 17.31
N MET A 362 19.19 -39.34 17.95
CA MET A 362 19.08 -39.46 19.43
C MET A 362 20.07 -40.46 20.02
N ARG A 363 21.08 -40.92 19.25
CA ARG A 363 22.09 -41.89 19.68
C ARG A 363 23.32 -41.19 20.27
#